data_e32463b57efd300e5148d86381e1506b
#
_entry.id   e32463b57efd300e5148d86381e1506b
#
_cell.length_a   1.000
_cell.length_b   1.000
_cell.length_c   1.000
_cell.angle_alpha   90.00
_cell.angle_beta   90.00
_cell.angle_gamma   90.00
#
_symmetry.space_group_name_H-M   'P 1'
#
loop_
_entity.id
_entity.type
_entity.pdbx_description
1 polymer ?
#
loop_
_entity_poly.entity_id
_entity_poly.type
_entity_poly.pdbx_seq_one_letter_code
_entity_poly.pdbx_strand_id
1 'polypeptide(L)'
;RRAVAAGGRAGPTGGGPVGALPPEGLGGVFMGAAPPQTQLFVRRLDNPEPLAIPGTAGAEAPFFSPDGHKVAFFEGGKLKRVSLTGGAPTVLAAAPRPQGGCWAEGDFIYFIPDWGKGLMRLPGGGGTPEAVTEPDLASGEIALLCPEVLPTGNAALVAVWTGAGFDAAMIVAIDLRTGQRRPLVQGGMNPRFVSSGHLVFTRIGGGTGA
;
A
#
# COMPACT_ATOMS: atom_id res chain seq x y z
N ARG A 1 9.58 19.12 -10.48
CA ARG A 1 10.58 18.13 -10.95
C ARG A 1 9.87 16.78 -11.08
N ARG A 2 9.89 16.21 -12.28
CA ARG A 2 9.09 15.08 -12.73
C ARG A 2 9.36 13.82 -11.91
N ALA A 3 8.32 13.26 -11.29
CA ALA A 3 8.31 11.87 -10.87
C ALA A 3 8.13 10.99 -12.11
N VAL A 4 9.06 10.07 -12.32
CA VAL A 4 8.95 9.05 -13.37
C VAL A 4 8.21 7.87 -12.78
N ALA A 5 6.97 7.68 -13.22
CA ALA A 5 6.22 6.47 -12.96
C ALA A 5 6.77 5.35 -13.85
N ALA A 6 7.37 4.32 -13.27
CA ALA A 6 7.73 3.11 -13.99
C ALA A 6 6.47 2.27 -14.19
N GLY A 7 6.01 2.17 -15.44
CA GLY A 7 4.89 1.33 -15.82
C GLY A 7 5.26 -0.15 -15.79
N GLY A 8 4.60 -0.92 -14.92
CA GLY A 8 4.58 -2.37 -14.92
C GLY A 8 3.15 -2.87 -15.15
N ARG A 9 2.97 -3.89 -15.98
CA ARG A 9 1.68 -4.52 -16.26
C ARG A 9 1.07 -5.06 -14.96
N ALA A 10 -0.11 -4.56 -14.60
CA ALA A 10 -0.91 -5.10 -13.50
C ALA A 10 -1.54 -6.44 -13.94
N GLY A 11 -1.20 -7.52 -13.24
CA GLY A 11 -1.97 -8.77 -13.26
C GLY A 11 -3.15 -8.68 -12.28
N PRO A 12 -4.14 -9.60 -12.35
CA PRO A 12 -5.37 -9.55 -11.55
C PRO A 12 -5.18 -9.80 -10.04
N THR A 13 -4.00 -10.00 -9.58
CA THR A 13 -3.64 -10.10 -8.16
C THR A 13 -2.82 -8.87 -7.80
N GLY A 14 -3.46 -7.85 -7.28
CA GLY A 14 -3.03 -6.74 -6.43
C GLY A 14 -1.59 -6.20 -6.48
N GLY A 15 -0.83 -6.46 -7.52
CA GLY A 15 0.51 -5.93 -7.69
C GLY A 15 0.45 -4.51 -8.26
N GLY A 16 0.32 -3.51 -7.42
CA GLY A 16 0.59 -2.13 -7.82
C GLY A 16 2.06 -1.95 -8.20
N PRO A 17 2.41 -0.90 -8.93
CA PRO A 17 3.78 -0.60 -9.27
C PRO A 17 4.54 -0.35 -7.98
N VAL A 18 5.43 -0.99 -7.85
CA VAL A 18 6.30 -1.55 -6.97
C VAL A 18 7.48 -0.64 -6.75
N GLY A 19 7.19 0.45 -6.15
CA GLY A 19 8.15 1.40 -5.66
C GLY A 19 7.48 2.34 -4.67
N ALA A 20 7.94 2.33 -3.44
CA ALA A 20 7.65 3.37 -2.48
C ALA A 20 8.73 4.45 -2.60
N LEU A 21 8.34 5.72 -2.47
CA LEU A 21 9.25 6.83 -2.37
C LEU A 21 9.25 7.35 -0.94
N PRO A 22 10.42 7.61 -0.36
CA PRO A 22 10.50 8.22 0.97
C PRO A 22 10.03 9.67 0.93
N PRO A 23 9.58 10.23 2.05
CA PRO A 23 9.07 11.60 2.14
C PRO A 23 10.07 12.65 1.65
N GLU A 24 11.35 12.45 1.87
CA GLU A 24 12.42 13.41 1.57
C GLU A 24 13.05 13.24 0.16
N GLY A 25 12.57 12.32 -0.65
CA GLY A 25 13.03 12.18 -2.04
C GLY A 25 14.48 11.70 -2.22
N LEU A 26 15.10 11.14 -1.19
CA LEU A 26 16.50 10.70 -1.22
C LEU A 26 16.73 9.36 -1.92
N GLY A 27 15.70 8.75 -2.46
CA GLY A 27 15.80 7.46 -3.13
C GLY A 27 14.46 6.79 -3.37
N GLY A 28 14.46 5.48 -3.47
CA GLY A 28 13.26 4.67 -3.60
C GLY A 28 13.55 3.20 -3.29
N VAL A 29 12.53 2.48 -2.83
CA VAL A 29 12.56 1.01 -2.76
C VAL A 29 11.71 0.46 -3.88
N PHE A 30 12.18 -0.58 -4.55
CA PHE A 30 11.46 -1.25 -5.61
C PHE A 30 11.67 -2.76 -5.52
N MET A 31 10.75 -3.52 -6.10
CA MET A 31 10.93 -4.95 -6.27
C MET A 31 11.77 -5.21 -7.52
N GLY A 32 12.80 -6.00 -7.36
CA GLY A 32 13.62 -6.49 -8.45
C GLY A 32 13.54 -8.01 -8.58
N ALA A 33 13.85 -8.51 -9.77
CA ALA A 33 13.99 -9.94 -9.96
C ALA A 33 15.29 -10.43 -9.32
N ALA A 34 15.16 -11.36 -8.38
CA ALA A 34 16.26 -12.11 -7.78
C ALA A 34 15.88 -13.60 -7.81
N PRO A 35 16.08 -14.28 -8.97
CA PRO A 35 15.61 -15.66 -9.13
C PRO A 35 16.08 -16.56 -7.98
N PRO A 36 15.18 -17.45 -7.46
CA PRO A 36 13.85 -17.79 -7.97
C PRO A 36 12.69 -16.88 -7.51
N GLN A 37 12.94 -15.83 -6.75
CA GLN A 37 11.91 -14.97 -6.15
C GLN A 37 12.18 -13.48 -6.41
N THR A 38 11.21 -12.64 -6.14
CA THR A 38 11.40 -11.18 -6.06
C THR A 38 12.14 -10.81 -4.78
N GLN A 39 12.81 -9.66 -4.77
CA GLN A 39 13.46 -9.09 -3.59
C GLN A 39 13.33 -7.58 -3.59
N LEU A 40 13.37 -6.96 -2.42
CA LEU A 40 13.41 -5.51 -2.32
C LEU A 40 14.83 -4.99 -2.53
N PHE A 41 14.93 -3.94 -3.32
CA PHE A 41 16.14 -3.17 -3.54
C PHE A 41 15.90 -1.73 -3.12
N VAL A 42 16.87 -1.14 -2.45
CA VAL A 42 16.91 0.31 -2.21
C VAL A 42 17.86 0.96 -3.21
N ARG A 43 17.43 2.06 -3.81
CA ARG A 43 18.28 2.92 -4.63
C ARG A 43 18.28 4.32 -4.04
N ARG A 44 19.44 4.84 -3.75
CA ARG A 44 19.63 6.23 -3.35
C ARG A 44 19.82 7.11 -4.58
N LEU A 45 19.43 8.37 -4.51
CA LEU A 45 19.63 9.31 -5.63
C LEU A 45 21.10 9.65 -5.86
N ASP A 46 21.91 9.59 -4.80
CA ASP A 46 23.35 9.83 -4.82
C ASP A 46 24.17 8.57 -5.22
N ASN A 47 23.54 7.41 -5.31
CA ASN A 47 24.17 6.17 -5.76
C ASN A 47 23.26 5.47 -6.79
N PRO A 48 23.70 5.36 -8.06
CA PRO A 48 22.88 4.75 -9.11
C PRO A 48 22.74 3.22 -8.95
N GLU A 49 23.60 2.56 -8.17
CA GLU A 49 23.54 1.12 -8.01
C GLU A 49 22.51 0.72 -6.94
N PRO A 50 21.53 -0.14 -7.31
CA PRO A 50 20.58 -0.67 -6.34
C PRO A 50 21.26 -1.63 -5.36
N LEU A 51 20.95 -1.48 -4.08
CA LEU A 51 21.37 -2.38 -3.04
C LEU A 51 20.23 -3.30 -2.62
N ALA A 52 20.45 -4.61 -2.65
CA ALA A 52 19.47 -5.58 -2.17
C ALA A 52 19.29 -5.44 -0.65
N ILE A 53 18.03 -5.47 -0.20
CA ILE A 53 17.70 -5.48 1.24
C ILE A 53 17.65 -6.95 1.69
N PRO A 54 18.57 -7.38 2.59
CA PRO A 54 18.60 -8.78 3.03
C PRO A 54 17.31 -9.22 3.71
N GLY A 55 16.92 -10.49 3.52
CA GLY A 55 15.75 -11.10 4.15
C GLY A 55 14.40 -10.66 3.56
N THR A 56 14.40 -10.02 2.38
CA THR A 56 13.17 -9.56 1.71
C THR A 56 12.81 -10.38 0.47
N ALA A 57 13.34 -11.61 0.37
CA ALA A 57 12.96 -12.52 -0.70
C ALA A 57 11.47 -12.83 -0.64
N GLY A 58 10.77 -12.75 -1.78
CA GLY A 58 9.32 -12.91 -1.87
C GLY A 58 8.50 -11.72 -1.35
N ALA A 59 9.13 -10.59 -1.04
CA ALA A 59 8.44 -9.41 -0.57
C ALA A 59 7.50 -8.82 -1.64
N GLU A 60 6.35 -8.33 -1.19
CA GLU A 60 5.31 -7.71 -2.00
C GLU A 60 4.84 -6.39 -1.37
N ALA A 61 4.35 -5.47 -2.21
CA ALA A 61 3.70 -4.21 -1.83
C ALA A 61 4.45 -3.43 -0.72
N PRO A 62 5.72 -3.04 -0.93
CA PRO A 62 6.49 -2.29 0.06
C PRO A 62 5.95 -0.87 0.25
N PHE A 63 6.06 -0.35 1.48
CA PHE A 63 5.78 1.05 1.82
C PHE A 63 6.72 1.54 2.92
N PHE A 64 7.09 2.82 2.86
CA PHE A 64 8.03 3.43 3.80
C PHE A 64 7.40 3.84 5.12
N SER A 65 8.22 3.84 6.18
CA SER A 65 7.94 4.62 7.38
C SER A 65 8.00 6.12 7.08
N PRO A 66 7.28 6.98 7.84
CA PRO A 66 7.28 8.42 7.62
C PRO A 66 8.67 9.05 7.69
N ASP A 67 9.56 8.52 8.51
CA ASP A 67 10.95 8.95 8.64
C ASP A 67 11.87 8.46 7.49
N GLY A 68 11.35 7.61 6.60
CA GLY A 68 12.10 7.05 5.48
C GLY A 68 13.20 6.05 5.85
N HIS A 69 13.32 5.63 7.12
CA HIS A 69 14.39 4.74 7.57
C HIS A 69 14.02 3.26 7.58
N LYS A 70 12.73 2.94 7.49
CA LYS A 70 12.22 1.57 7.49
C LYS A 70 11.28 1.35 6.32
N VAL A 71 11.14 0.09 5.94
CA VAL A 71 10.16 -0.37 4.94
C VAL A 71 9.33 -1.47 5.57
N ALA A 72 8.03 -1.38 5.44
CA ALA A 72 7.12 -2.49 5.68
C ALA A 72 6.75 -3.14 4.34
N PHE A 73 6.47 -4.43 4.37
CA PHE A 73 6.15 -5.24 3.20
C PHE A 73 5.39 -6.50 3.61
N PHE A 74 4.80 -7.16 2.65
CA PHE A 74 4.17 -8.46 2.87
C PHE A 74 5.05 -9.56 2.31
N GLU A 75 5.10 -10.69 3.02
CA GLU A 75 5.78 -11.90 2.57
C GLU A 75 5.31 -13.11 3.38
N GLY A 76 5.06 -14.23 2.69
CA GLY A 76 4.65 -15.48 3.33
C GLY A 76 3.40 -15.38 4.19
N GLY A 77 2.41 -14.58 3.78
CA GLY A 77 1.17 -14.35 4.54
C GLY A 77 1.35 -13.51 5.80
N LYS A 78 2.38 -12.68 5.86
CA LYS A 78 2.71 -11.84 7.02
C LYS A 78 3.06 -10.42 6.59
N LEU A 79 2.66 -9.46 7.41
CA LEU A 79 3.20 -8.11 7.39
C LEU A 79 4.52 -8.09 8.15
N LYS A 80 5.57 -7.60 7.52
CA LYS A 80 6.92 -7.48 8.07
C LYS A 80 7.45 -6.07 7.92
N ARG A 81 8.48 -5.74 8.69
CA ARG A 81 9.27 -4.50 8.52
C ARG A 81 10.76 -4.80 8.56
N VAL A 82 11.55 -3.97 7.90
CA VAL A 82 13.01 -4.01 7.93
C VAL A 82 13.58 -2.59 7.93
N SER A 83 14.74 -2.40 8.56
CA SER A 83 15.52 -1.16 8.46
C SER A 83 16.25 -1.11 7.11
N LEU A 84 16.33 0.09 6.50
CA LEU A 84 17.17 0.30 5.30
C LEU A 84 18.67 0.26 5.60
N THR A 85 19.07 0.40 6.88
CA THR A 85 20.46 0.23 7.31
C THR A 85 20.86 -1.22 7.52
N GLY A 86 19.93 -2.17 7.34
CA GLY A 86 20.15 -3.61 7.48
C GLY A 86 19.48 -4.20 8.72
N GLY A 87 19.72 -5.51 8.92
CA GLY A 87 19.10 -6.30 9.98
C GLY A 87 18.08 -7.31 9.45
N ALA A 88 17.64 -8.22 10.32
CA ALA A 88 16.62 -9.19 9.98
C ALA A 88 15.22 -8.55 9.98
N PRO A 89 14.35 -8.88 9.01
CA PRO A 89 12.97 -8.44 9.04
C PRO A 89 12.22 -8.92 10.29
N THR A 90 11.43 -8.03 10.87
CA THR A 90 10.58 -8.33 12.02
C THR A 90 9.15 -8.56 11.54
N VAL A 91 8.52 -9.66 11.99
CA VAL A 91 7.10 -9.93 11.75
C VAL A 91 6.26 -9.02 12.66
N LEU A 92 5.27 -8.36 12.07
CA LEU A 92 4.35 -7.44 12.78
C LEU A 92 2.97 -8.05 12.97
N ALA A 93 2.42 -8.71 11.94
CA ALA A 93 1.07 -9.27 11.96
C ALA A 93 0.91 -10.39 10.91
N ALA A 94 -0.15 -11.18 11.07
CA ALA A 94 -0.63 -12.07 10.02
C ALA A 94 -1.34 -11.26 8.92
N ALA A 95 -1.09 -11.60 7.67
CA ALA A 95 -1.72 -10.99 6.49
C ALA A 95 -1.74 -12.04 5.35
N PRO A 96 -2.65 -13.01 5.40
CA PRO A 96 -2.62 -14.19 4.50
C PRO A 96 -2.86 -13.86 3.03
N ARG A 97 -3.68 -12.83 2.72
CA ARG A 97 -3.94 -12.34 1.36
C ARG A 97 -4.04 -10.81 1.38
N PRO A 98 -2.93 -10.12 1.62
CA PRO A 98 -2.94 -8.68 1.89
C PRO A 98 -3.46 -7.88 0.69
N GLN A 99 -4.21 -6.82 0.99
CA GLN A 99 -4.76 -5.92 -0.01
C GLN A 99 -4.10 -4.54 0.02
N GLY A 100 -2.87 -4.48 0.51
CA GLY A 100 -2.06 -3.28 0.62
C GLY A 100 -1.96 -2.73 2.03
N GLY A 101 -1.09 -1.73 2.19
CA GLY A 101 -0.86 -1.03 3.44
C GLY A 101 -0.16 0.31 3.21
N CYS A 102 -0.16 1.12 4.24
CA CYS A 102 0.59 2.36 4.31
C CYS A 102 1.07 2.60 5.75
N TRP A 103 2.12 3.40 5.89
CA TRP A 103 2.68 3.79 7.17
C TRP A 103 2.43 5.29 7.35
N ALA A 104 1.54 5.63 8.26
CA ALA A 104 1.10 7.00 8.47
C ALA A 104 1.98 7.75 9.48
N GLU A 105 1.87 9.08 9.46
CA GLU A 105 2.40 9.93 10.52
C GLU A 105 1.90 9.46 11.89
N GLY A 106 2.70 9.65 12.95
CA GLY A 106 2.39 9.11 14.28
C GLY A 106 2.79 7.65 14.47
N ASP A 107 3.56 7.07 13.52
CA ASP A 107 4.13 5.72 13.58
C ASP A 107 3.07 4.60 13.67
N PHE A 108 1.94 4.75 12.96
CA PHE A 108 0.95 3.70 12.80
C PHE A 108 0.98 3.13 11.38
N ILE A 109 1.01 1.80 11.29
CA ILE A 109 0.82 1.07 10.04
C ILE A 109 -0.66 0.73 9.89
N TYR A 110 -1.24 1.10 8.75
CA TYR A 110 -2.58 0.71 8.33
C TYR A 110 -2.48 -0.31 7.21
N PHE A 111 -3.24 -1.39 7.29
CA PHE A 111 -3.16 -2.47 6.32
C PHE A 111 -4.47 -3.26 6.24
N ILE A 112 -4.67 -3.95 5.13
CA ILE A 112 -5.80 -4.85 4.94
C ILE A 112 -5.23 -6.26 4.85
N PRO A 113 -5.44 -7.12 5.87
CA PRO A 113 -4.73 -8.41 6.01
C PRO A 113 -5.20 -9.50 5.06
N ASP A 114 -6.44 -9.42 4.61
CA ASP A 114 -7.06 -10.46 3.81
C ASP A 114 -8.19 -9.91 2.94
N TRP A 115 -8.53 -10.64 1.89
CA TRP A 115 -9.69 -10.37 1.06
C TRP A 115 -10.98 -10.40 1.87
N GLY A 116 -11.84 -9.41 1.71
CA GLY A 116 -13.08 -9.30 2.47
C GLY A 116 -12.91 -8.90 3.94
N LYS A 117 -11.67 -8.61 4.38
CA LYS A 117 -11.40 -8.00 5.68
C LYS A 117 -11.30 -6.49 5.57
N GLY A 118 -11.51 -5.83 6.71
CA GLY A 118 -11.45 -4.39 6.83
C GLY A 118 -10.05 -3.84 7.00
N LEU A 119 -9.98 -2.54 7.15
CA LEU A 119 -8.77 -1.81 7.46
C LEU A 119 -8.39 -2.04 8.93
N MET A 120 -7.18 -2.48 9.16
CA MET A 120 -6.57 -2.68 10.47
C MET A 120 -5.47 -1.64 10.68
N ARG A 121 -5.12 -1.36 11.94
CA ARG A 121 -3.94 -0.58 12.30
C ARG A 121 -3.14 -1.25 13.41
N LEU A 122 -1.84 -0.98 13.45
CA LEU A 122 -0.95 -1.31 14.56
C LEU A 122 0.19 -0.30 14.67
N PRO A 123 0.83 -0.14 15.85
CA PRO A 123 2.03 0.68 15.97
C PRO A 123 3.16 0.18 15.06
N GLY A 124 3.91 1.06 14.44
CA GLY A 124 5.06 0.71 13.60
C GLY A 124 6.16 -0.05 14.35
N GLY A 125 6.20 0.09 15.68
CA GLY A 125 7.01 -0.72 16.59
C GLY A 125 6.58 -2.18 16.72
N GLY A 126 5.36 -2.52 16.31
CA GLY A 126 4.68 -3.80 16.54
C GLY A 126 3.65 -3.69 17.65
N GLY A 127 2.82 -4.70 17.79
CA GLY A 127 1.74 -4.74 18.77
C GLY A 127 0.54 -5.56 18.26
N THR A 128 -0.57 -5.51 18.97
CA THR A 128 -1.82 -6.16 18.55
C THR A 128 -2.52 -5.32 17.50
N PRO A 129 -2.84 -5.85 16.31
CA PRO A 129 -3.63 -5.13 15.33
C PRO A 129 -5.04 -4.81 15.85
N GLU A 130 -5.49 -3.59 15.59
CA GLU A 130 -6.83 -3.10 15.94
C GLU A 130 -7.65 -2.89 14.66
N ALA A 131 -8.93 -3.26 14.66
CA ALA A 131 -9.83 -2.98 13.56
C ALA A 131 -10.18 -1.48 13.52
N VAL A 132 -10.11 -0.89 12.32
CA VAL A 132 -10.49 0.51 12.06
C VAL A 132 -11.86 0.57 11.42
N THR A 133 -12.09 -0.23 10.39
CA THR A 133 -13.38 -0.33 9.70
C THR A 133 -13.46 -1.64 8.93
N GLU A 134 -14.67 -2.11 8.69
CA GLU A 134 -14.99 -3.31 7.91
C GLU A 134 -15.69 -2.92 6.60
N PRO A 135 -15.71 -3.77 5.56
CA PRO A 135 -16.56 -3.55 4.40
C PRO A 135 -18.04 -3.44 4.81
N ASP A 136 -18.76 -2.50 4.20
CA ASP A 136 -20.21 -2.38 4.39
C ASP A 136 -20.95 -3.34 3.46
N LEU A 137 -21.15 -4.57 3.92
CA LEU A 137 -21.84 -5.61 3.15
C LEU A 137 -23.27 -5.23 2.80
N ALA A 138 -23.95 -4.41 3.63
CA ALA A 138 -25.32 -3.95 3.36
C ALA A 138 -25.37 -3.00 2.17
N SER A 139 -24.31 -2.25 1.92
CA SER A 139 -24.14 -1.39 0.74
C SER A 139 -23.50 -2.13 -0.45
N GLY A 140 -23.29 -3.45 -0.35
CA GLY A 140 -22.72 -4.27 -1.42
C GLY A 140 -21.18 -4.21 -1.51
N GLU A 141 -20.50 -3.67 -0.52
CA GLU A 141 -19.02 -3.69 -0.48
C GLU A 141 -18.52 -5.11 -0.18
N ILE A 142 -17.64 -5.63 -1.02
CA ILE A 142 -17.05 -6.96 -0.84
C ILE A 142 -15.65 -6.88 -0.28
N ALA A 143 -14.86 -5.89 -0.72
CA ALA A 143 -13.50 -5.71 -0.27
C ALA A 143 -13.08 -4.24 -0.25
N LEU A 144 -12.23 -3.93 0.73
CA LEU A 144 -11.44 -2.69 0.77
C LEU A 144 -10.03 -3.00 0.26
N LEU A 145 -9.45 -2.10 -0.52
CA LEU A 145 -8.19 -2.31 -1.23
C LEU A 145 -7.33 -1.05 -1.15
N CYS A 146 -6.01 -1.22 -1.20
CA CYS A 146 -5.03 -0.16 -1.41
C CYS A 146 -5.20 1.05 -0.45
N PRO A 147 -5.11 0.86 0.87
CA PRO A 147 -5.30 1.95 1.81
C PRO A 147 -4.18 2.98 1.71
N GLU A 148 -4.54 4.26 1.87
CA GLU A 148 -3.63 5.40 1.96
C GLU A 148 -4.14 6.35 3.03
N VAL A 149 -3.43 6.55 4.12
CA VAL A 149 -3.81 7.53 5.15
C VAL A 149 -3.36 8.92 4.73
N LEU A 150 -4.24 9.90 4.86
CA LEU A 150 -3.91 11.29 4.56
C LEU A 150 -2.89 11.85 5.57
N PRO A 151 -2.05 12.81 5.19
CA PRO A 151 -1.01 13.39 6.07
C PRO A 151 -1.55 13.96 7.38
N THR A 152 -2.82 14.37 7.41
CA THR A 152 -3.48 14.83 8.65
C THR A 152 -3.74 13.72 9.66
N GLY A 153 -3.60 12.44 9.26
CA GLY A 153 -3.89 11.28 10.10
C GLY A 153 -5.38 11.04 10.41
N ASN A 154 -6.28 11.89 9.92
CA ASN A 154 -7.70 11.85 10.29
C ASN A 154 -8.56 11.01 9.34
N ALA A 155 -8.08 10.73 8.14
CA ALA A 155 -8.83 10.00 7.13
C ALA A 155 -7.92 9.07 6.32
N ALA A 156 -8.50 7.98 5.84
CA ALA A 156 -7.89 7.07 4.89
C ALA A 156 -8.64 7.09 3.56
N LEU A 157 -7.91 6.99 2.46
CA LEU A 157 -8.44 6.67 1.15
C LEU A 157 -8.37 5.16 0.96
N VAL A 158 -9.42 4.56 0.44
CA VAL A 158 -9.45 3.14 0.06
C VAL A 158 -10.15 2.99 -1.29
N ALA A 159 -9.79 1.96 -2.03
CA ALA A 159 -10.61 1.53 -3.13
C ALA A 159 -11.61 0.48 -2.61
N VAL A 160 -12.89 0.68 -2.88
CA VAL A 160 -14.00 -0.22 -2.51
C VAL A 160 -14.38 -1.04 -3.73
N TRP A 161 -14.39 -2.36 -3.58
CA TRP A 161 -14.82 -3.27 -4.65
C TRP A 161 -16.14 -3.94 -4.30
N THR A 162 -17.07 -3.95 -5.27
CA THR A 162 -18.44 -4.47 -5.11
C THR A 162 -18.71 -5.72 -5.94
N GLY A 163 -17.68 -6.32 -6.57
CA GLY A 163 -17.84 -7.51 -7.39
C GLY A 163 -18.04 -7.25 -8.88
N ALA A 164 -18.31 -6.03 -9.27
CA ALA A 164 -18.65 -5.66 -10.68
C ALA A 164 -17.43 -5.37 -11.57
N GLY A 165 -16.24 -5.88 -11.20
CA GLY A 165 -14.99 -5.57 -11.91
C GLY A 165 -14.21 -4.44 -11.23
N PHE A 166 -12.92 -4.37 -11.50
CA PHE A 166 -12.05 -3.36 -10.90
C PHE A 166 -12.20 -1.98 -11.54
N ASP A 167 -12.73 -1.90 -12.74
CA ASP A 167 -13.12 -0.68 -13.44
C ASP A 167 -14.35 0.00 -12.80
N ALA A 168 -15.16 -0.77 -12.05
CA ALA A 168 -16.28 -0.27 -11.26
C ALA A 168 -15.92 0.05 -9.80
N ALA A 169 -14.68 -0.18 -9.38
CA ALA A 169 -14.24 0.14 -8.02
C ALA A 169 -14.39 1.64 -7.73
N MET A 170 -14.68 1.98 -6.46
CA MET A 170 -14.89 3.36 -6.03
C MET A 170 -13.82 3.77 -5.02
N ILE A 171 -13.20 4.92 -5.21
CA ILE A 171 -12.34 5.51 -4.18
C ILE A 171 -13.21 6.23 -3.16
N VAL A 172 -13.04 5.86 -1.91
CA VAL A 172 -13.79 6.38 -0.76
C VAL A 172 -12.82 6.95 0.26
N ALA A 173 -13.13 8.12 0.80
CA ALA A 173 -12.48 8.62 2.02
C ALA A 173 -13.23 8.10 3.24
N ILE A 174 -12.49 7.58 4.21
CA ILE A 174 -12.99 7.07 5.48
C ILE A 174 -12.44 7.94 6.60
N ASP A 175 -13.29 8.58 7.40
CA ASP A 175 -12.88 9.24 8.63
C ASP A 175 -12.45 8.17 9.65
N LEU A 176 -11.19 8.23 10.09
CA LEU A 176 -10.58 7.19 10.95
C LEU A 176 -11.11 7.21 12.40
N ARG A 177 -11.77 8.28 12.79
CA ARG A 177 -12.34 8.42 14.13
C ARG A 177 -13.80 7.96 14.19
N THR A 178 -14.58 8.27 13.14
CA THR A 178 -16.03 8.03 13.14
C THR A 178 -16.44 6.85 12.25
N GLY A 179 -15.56 6.41 11.35
CA GLY A 179 -15.86 5.43 10.31
C GLY A 179 -16.74 5.97 9.17
N GLN A 180 -17.11 7.26 9.21
CA GLN A 180 -17.92 7.86 8.13
C GLN A 180 -17.21 7.78 6.80
N ARG A 181 -17.99 7.47 5.75
CA ARG A 181 -17.51 7.24 4.38
C ARG A 181 -17.99 8.31 3.44
N ARG A 182 -17.08 8.81 2.59
CA ARG A 182 -17.38 9.77 1.54
C ARG A 182 -16.87 9.24 0.20
N PRO A 183 -17.74 8.87 -0.73
CA PRO A 183 -17.36 8.54 -2.11
C PRO A 183 -16.69 9.72 -2.79
N LEU A 184 -15.57 9.48 -3.48
CA LEU A 184 -14.79 10.52 -4.17
C LEU A 184 -14.74 10.30 -5.68
N VAL A 185 -14.41 9.07 -6.13
CA VAL A 185 -14.18 8.78 -7.54
C VAL A 185 -14.75 7.42 -7.89
N GLN A 186 -15.53 7.36 -8.96
CA GLN A 186 -15.99 6.12 -9.58
C GLN A 186 -14.95 5.61 -10.59
N GLY A 187 -14.71 4.32 -10.61
CA GLY A 187 -13.78 3.68 -11.56
C GLY A 187 -12.31 3.96 -11.26
N GLY A 188 -11.93 4.00 -9.98
CA GLY A 188 -10.57 4.28 -9.54
C GLY A 188 -10.00 3.24 -8.58
N MET A 189 -8.70 2.97 -8.72
CA MET A 189 -7.91 2.07 -7.86
C MET A 189 -6.61 2.76 -7.43
N ASN A 190 -5.94 2.20 -6.43
CA ASN A 190 -4.63 2.66 -5.93
C ASN A 190 -4.61 4.18 -5.66
N PRO A 191 -5.49 4.69 -4.80
CA PRO A 191 -5.49 6.11 -4.48
C PRO A 191 -4.15 6.51 -3.84
N ARG A 192 -3.64 7.68 -4.23
CA ARG A 192 -2.46 8.30 -3.62
C ARG A 192 -2.73 9.80 -3.44
N PHE A 193 -2.49 10.26 -2.24
CA PHE A 193 -2.50 11.70 -1.96
C PHE A 193 -1.10 12.27 -2.23
N VAL A 194 -1.03 13.37 -2.95
CA VAL A 194 0.23 14.08 -3.19
C VAL A 194 0.23 15.44 -2.50
N SER A 195 1.42 15.89 -2.07
CA SER A 195 1.59 17.11 -1.26
C SER A 195 1.05 18.39 -1.90
N SER A 196 0.79 18.37 -3.20
CA SER A 196 0.12 19.47 -3.92
C SER A 196 -1.41 19.51 -3.68
N GLY A 197 -1.94 18.65 -2.81
CA GLY A 197 -3.38 18.59 -2.50
C GLY A 197 -4.23 17.80 -3.50
N HIS A 198 -3.59 17.03 -4.38
CA HIS A 198 -4.30 16.26 -5.41
C HIS A 198 -4.39 14.79 -5.05
N LEU A 199 -5.48 14.16 -5.51
CA LEU A 199 -5.65 12.71 -5.52
C LEU A 199 -5.17 12.17 -6.87
N VAL A 200 -4.20 11.26 -6.83
CA VAL A 200 -3.74 10.48 -7.98
C VAL A 200 -4.25 9.06 -7.84
N PHE A 201 -4.72 8.46 -8.92
CA PHE A 201 -5.26 7.10 -8.90
C PHE A 201 -5.10 6.43 -10.26
N THR A 202 -5.21 5.10 -10.28
CA THR A 202 -5.21 4.31 -11.51
C THR A 202 -6.63 4.10 -11.99
N ARG A 203 -6.89 4.27 -13.29
CA ARG A 203 -8.09 3.74 -13.95
C ARG A 203 -7.72 2.51 -14.75
N ILE A 204 -8.47 1.44 -14.55
CA ILE A 204 -8.40 0.28 -15.43
C ILE A 204 -9.30 0.62 -16.61
N GLY A 205 -8.72 0.85 -17.78
CA GLY A 205 -9.49 1.11 -18.99
C GLY A 205 -10.35 -0.12 -19.32
N GLY A 206 -11.65 0.01 -19.32
CA GLY A 206 -12.55 -0.95 -19.92
C GLY A 206 -12.24 -1.01 -21.41
N GLY A 207 -11.61 -2.09 -21.86
CA GLY A 207 -11.53 -2.39 -23.29
C GLY A 207 -12.92 -2.67 -23.79
N THR A 208 -13.58 -1.67 -24.36
CA THR A 208 -14.70 -1.92 -25.27
C THR A 208 -14.10 -2.58 -26.50
N GLY A 209 -14.09 -3.92 -26.50
CA GLY A 209 -13.91 -4.65 -27.74
C GLY A 209 -15.01 -4.24 -28.69
N ALA A 210 -14.63 -3.60 -29.78
CA ALA A 210 -15.46 -3.45 -30.96
C ALA A 210 -15.42 -4.75 -31.76
#